data_b1d8bb20f7a3fb96d4eefb2d53caa63a
#
_entry.id   b1d8bb20f7a3fb96d4eefb2d53caa63a
#
_cell.length_a   1.000
_cell.length_b   1.000
_cell.length_c   1.000
_cell.angle_alpha   90.00
_cell.angle_beta   90.00
_cell.angle_gamma   90.00
#
_symmetry.space_group_name_H-M   'P 1'
#
loop_
_entity.id
_entity.type
_entity.pdbx_description
1 polymer ?
#
loop_
_entity_poly.entity_id
_entity_poly.type
_entity_poly.pdbx_seq_one_letter_code
_entity_poly.pdbx_strand_id
1 'polypeptide(L)'
;DDGFSSFYENAWPILKKEKIPFILFVSTREVGKNGYMSWSQIKEISKVDFAHIGNHSHTHEYLIDQTNDEIKKDLTLSIDIFKEKIGANSKFFSYPFGEYSLEFKKIIRNLDFKYAFGQHSGVIDETKDFYELPRFPINEKYGELKRFETLIKTLPFKYESISPNEKYLSQSNNPPKVKVKFYKDMENINQINC
;
A
#
# COMPACT_ATOMS: atom_id res chain seq x y z
N ASP A 1 3.65 3.96 -6.46
CA ASP A 1 2.61 4.82 -5.90
C ASP A 1 2.54 6.15 -6.65
N ASP A 2 1.51 6.95 -6.40
CA ASP A 2 1.25 8.33 -6.85
C ASP A 2 0.88 8.53 -8.33
N GLY A 3 1.33 7.68 -9.24
CA GLY A 3 1.04 7.84 -10.67
C GLY A 3 1.97 8.82 -11.39
N PHE A 4 3.25 8.88 -11.02
CA PHE A 4 4.26 9.71 -11.67
C PHE A 4 4.46 9.38 -13.15
N SER A 5 4.69 10.40 -14.00
CA SER A 5 4.99 10.23 -15.44
C SER A 5 6.26 9.42 -15.67
N SER A 6 7.25 9.52 -14.77
CA SER A 6 8.49 8.75 -14.84
C SER A 6 8.28 7.23 -14.78
N PHE A 7 7.21 6.77 -14.13
CA PHE A 7 6.82 5.35 -14.18
C PHE A 7 6.43 4.94 -15.60
N TYR A 8 5.61 5.75 -16.27
CA TYR A 8 5.17 5.48 -17.63
C TYR A 8 6.32 5.53 -18.64
N GLU A 9 7.24 6.46 -18.43
CA GLU A 9 8.38 6.69 -19.35
C GLU A 9 9.48 5.64 -19.20
N ASN A 10 9.76 5.18 -17.96
CA ASN A 10 10.93 4.34 -17.67
C ASN A 10 10.57 2.90 -17.28
N ALA A 11 9.59 2.72 -16.39
CA ALA A 11 9.26 1.39 -15.87
C ALA A 11 8.26 0.63 -16.77
N TRP A 12 7.21 1.31 -17.22
CA TRP A 12 6.15 0.69 -18.02
C TRP A 12 6.63 -0.03 -19.27
N PRO A 13 7.54 0.51 -20.11
CA PRO A 13 8.04 -0.20 -21.29
C PRO A 13 8.71 -1.54 -20.96
N ILE A 14 9.44 -1.58 -19.85
CA ILE A 14 10.13 -2.80 -19.37
C ILE A 14 9.10 -3.80 -18.84
N LEU A 15 8.21 -3.37 -17.94
CA LEU A 15 7.18 -4.23 -17.34
C LEU A 15 6.25 -4.79 -18.41
N LYS A 16 5.90 -4.00 -19.43
CA LYS A 16 5.08 -4.40 -20.57
C LYS A 16 5.78 -5.48 -21.42
N LYS A 17 7.04 -5.27 -21.73
CA LYS A 17 7.84 -6.21 -22.54
C LYS A 17 8.00 -7.55 -21.82
N GLU A 18 8.35 -7.52 -20.55
CA GLU A 18 8.64 -8.71 -19.74
C GLU A 18 7.37 -9.32 -19.10
N LYS A 19 6.18 -8.68 -19.26
CA LYS A 19 4.90 -9.07 -18.65
C LYS A 19 4.99 -9.27 -17.14
N ILE A 20 5.72 -8.39 -16.46
CA ILE A 20 5.88 -8.45 -15.00
C ILE A 20 4.61 -7.94 -14.33
N PRO A 21 3.94 -8.73 -13.47
CA PRO A 21 2.75 -8.29 -12.75
C PRO A 21 3.05 -7.14 -11.78
N PHE A 22 2.15 -6.15 -11.73
CA PHE A 22 2.27 -5.02 -10.80
C PHE A 22 0.91 -4.37 -10.50
N ILE A 23 0.91 -3.57 -9.44
CA ILE A 23 -0.19 -2.67 -9.10
C ILE A 23 0.36 -1.24 -9.16
N LEU A 24 -0.29 -0.37 -9.95
CA LEU A 24 -0.02 1.05 -10.00
C LEU A 24 -1.03 1.77 -9.12
N PHE A 25 -0.62 2.30 -7.98
CA PHE A 25 -1.47 3.11 -7.11
C PHE A 25 -1.51 4.56 -7.57
N VAL A 26 -2.71 5.14 -7.67
CA VAL A 26 -2.93 6.45 -8.28
C VAL A 26 -3.69 7.37 -7.33
N SER A 27 -3.12 8.54 -7.05
CA SER A 27 -3.79 9.67 -6.37
C SER A 27 -4.53 10.51 -7.39
N THR A 28 -5.86 10.51 -7.31
CA THR A 28 -6.70 11.03 -8.41
C THR A 28 -6.61 12.54 -8.62
N ARG A 29 -6.25 13.32 -7.60
CA ARG A 29 -6.05 14.77 -7.69
C ARG A 29 -4.84 15.17 -8.55
N GLU A 30 -3.84 14.29 -8.60
CA GLU A 30 -2.57 14.61 -9.27
C GLU A 30 -2.57 14.23 -10.75
N VAL A 31 -3.47 13.34 -11.18
CA VAL A 31 -3.52 12.86 -12.57
C VAL A 31 -3.71 14.01 -13.56
N GLY A 32 -2.80 14.07 -14.54
CA GLY A 32 -2.78 15.12 -15.58
C GLY A 32 -2.03 16.38 -15.21
N LYS A 33 -1.53 16.50 -13.98
CA LYS A 33 -0.62 17.61 -13.61
C LYS A 33 0.80 17.35 -14.12
N ASN A 34 1.62 18.40 -14.08
CA ASN A 34 3.04 18.28 -14.45
C ASN A 34 3.75 17.26 -13.55
N GLY A 35 4.46 16.32 -14.16
CA GLY A 35 5.15 15.22 -13.48
C GLY A 35 4.28 13.98 -13.21
N TYR A 36 2.99 14.00 -13.54
CA TYR A 36 2.07 12.89 -13.34
C TYR A 36 1.49 12.38 -14.66
N MET A 37 1.11 11.10 -14.67
CA MET A 37 0.45 10.47 -15.82
C MET A 37 -0.91 11.09 -16.11
N SER A 38 -1.29 11.08 -17.38
CA SER A 38 -2.64 11.35 -17.83
C SER A 38 -3.57 10.14 -17.63
N TRP A 39 -4.88 10.38 -17.59
CA TRP A 39 -5.87 9.28 -17.58
C TRP A 39 -5.80 8.39 -18.82
N SER A 40 -5.34 8.89 -19.97
CA SER A 40 -5.15 8.06 -21.16
C SER A 40 -4.01 7.06 -20.99
N GLN A 41 -2.90 7.44 -20.38
CA GLN A 41 -1.79 6.56 -20.04
C GLN A 41 -2.18 5.51 -19.01
N ILE A 42 -2.90 5.92 -17.94
CA ILE A 42 -3.42 4.99 -16.93
C ILE A 42 -4.40 3.99 -17.55
N LYS A 43 -5.29 4.44 -18.45
CA LYS A 43 -6.19 3.55 -19.21
C LYS A 43 -5.45 2.58 -20.14
N GLU A 44 -4.35 2.99 -20.75
CA GLU A 44 -3.51 2.08 -21.54
C GLU A 44 -2.98 0.94 -20.66
N ILE A 45 -2.43 1.28 -19.50
CA ILE A 45 -1.89 0.30 -18.54
C ILE A 45 -3.01 -0.65 -18.05
N SER A 46 -4.19 -0.13 -17.76
CA SER A 46 -5.30 -0.93 -17.22
C SER A 46 -5.86 -1.98 -18.18
N LYS A 47 -5.49 -1.96 -19.48
CA LYS A 47 -5.98 -2.90 -20.50
C LYS A 47 -5.22 -4.23 -20.54
N VAL A 48 -4.07 -4.33 -19.87
CA VAL A 48 -3.30 -5.56 -19.85
C VAL A 48 -3.65 -6.40 -18.62
N ASP A 49 -3.63 -7.70 -18.74
CA ASP A 49 -4.07 -8.66 -17.73
C ASP A 49 -3.12 -8.82 -16.54
N PHE A 50 -1.86 -8.43 -16.70
CA PHE A 50 -0.84 -8.47 -15.65
C PHE A 50 -0.68 -7.16 -14.87
N ALA A 51 -1.46 -6.10 -15.19
CA ALA A 51 -1.40 -4.81 -14.50
C ALA A 51 -2.74 -4.50 -13.82
N HIS A 52 -2.66 -4.00 -12.59
CA HIS A 52 -3.81 -3.51 -11.86
C HIS A 52 -3.62 -2.03 -11.51
N ILE A 53 -4.72 -1.25 -11.56
CA ILE A 53 -4.72 0.11 -11.08
C ILE A 53 -5.31 0.11 -9.68
N GLY A 54 -4.50 0.54 -8.70
CA GLY A 54 -4.86 0.69 -7.30
C GLY A 54 -5.26 2.12 -6.97
N ASN A 55 -6.10 2.30 -5.96
CA ASN A 55 -6.49 3.61 -5.46
C ASN A 55 -5.51 4.08 -4.37
N HIS A 56 -5.09 5.34 -4.43
CA HIS A 56 -4.17 5.97 -3.47
C HIS A 56 -4.75 7.29 -2.92
N SER A 57 -6.05 7.30 -2.60
CA SER A 57 -6.84 8.46 -2.20
C SER A 57 -7.06 9.50 -3.32
N HIS A 58 -7.79 10.56 -2.99
CA HIS A 58 -7.91 11.72 -3.89
C HIS A 58 -6.76 12.70 -3.66
N THR A 59 -6.58 13.15 -2.44
CA THR A 59 -5.69 14.28 -2.12
C THR A 59 -4.26 13.89 -1.81
N HIS A 60 -3.99 12.64 -1.44
CA HIS A 60 -2.70 12.18 -0.90
C HIS A 60 -2.22 13.00 0.32
N GLU A 61 -3.16 13.51 1.12
CA GLU A 61 -2.84 14.18 2.38
C GLU A 61 -2.61 13.14 3.51
N TYR A 62 -2.17 13.59 4.68
CA TYR A 62 -2.11 12.78 5.88
C TYR A 62 -3.52 12.47 6.39
N LEU A 63 -4.21 11.54 5.69
CA LEU A 63 -5.61 11.21 6.00
C LEU A 63 -5.79 10.66 7.40
N ILE A 64 -4.77 10.04 7.98
CA ILE A 64 -4.83 9.48 9.33
C ILE A 64 -5.07 10.54 10.42
N ASP A 65 -4.71 11.80 10.15
CA ASP A 65 -4.92 12.94 11.06
C ASP A 65 -6.28 13.62 10.86
N GLN A 66 -7.05 13.17 9.88
CA GLN A 66 -8.36 13.74 9.55
C GLN A 66 -9.49 13.00 10.25
N THR A 67 -10.66 13.64 10.30
CA THR A 67 -11.88 13.00 10.82
C THR A 67 -12.34 11.87 9.90
N ASN A 68 -13.08 10.91 10.44
CA ASN A 68 -13.64 9.80 9.65
C ASN A 68 -14.50 10.28 8.48
N ASP A 69 -15.18 11.39 8.59
CA ASP A 69 -16.03 11.94 7.53
C ASP A 69 -15.20 12.59 6.42
N GLU A 70 -14.09 13.25 6.76
CA GLU A 70 -13.14 13.79 5.79
C GLU A 70 -12.45 12.67 5.02
N ILE A 71 -12.00 11.61 5.72
CA ILE A 71 -11.44 10.41 5.10
C ILE A 71 -12.45 9.79 4.11
N LYS A 72 -13.70 9.57 4.54
CA LYS A 72 -14.74 9.02 3.68
C LYS A 72 -15.01 9.89 2.46
N LYS A 73 -15.07 11.22 2.64
CA LYS A 73 -15.29 12.18 1.56
C LYS A 73 -14.17 12.11 0.51
N ASP A 74 -12.91 12.11 0.94
CA ASP A 74 -11.74 11.99 0.06
C ASP A 74 -11.80 10.68 -0.75
N LEU A 75 -12.00 9.57 -0.07
CA LEU A 75 -12.02 8.25 -0.69
C LEU A 75 -13.23 8.06 -1.63
N THR A 76 -14.42 8.56 -1.25
CA THR A 76 -15.61 8.49 -2.11
C THR A 76 -15.38 9.26 -3.40
N LEU A 77 -14.83 10.46 -3.31
CA LEU A 77 -14.48 11.26 -4.50
C LEU A 77 -13.48 10.52 -5.38
N SER A 78 -12.44 9.93 -4.79
CA SER A 78 -11.48 9.13 -5.53
C SER A 78 -12.14 7.94 -6.25
N ILE A 79 -13.03 7.21 -5.57
CA ILE A 79 -13.78 6.07 -6.11
C ILE A 79 -14.66 6.50 -7.30
N ASP A 80 -15.35 7.63 -7.17
CA ASP A 80 -16.23 8.14 -8.23
C ASP A 80 -15.44 8.54 -9.47
N ILE A 81 -14.27 9.17 -9.28
CA ILE A 81 -13.34 9.48 -10.37
C ILE A 81 -12.83 8.19 -11.04
N PHE A 82 -12.47 7.17 -10.27
CA PHE A 82 -12.06 5.87 -10.82
C PHE A 82 -13.17 5.24 -11.67
N LYS A 83 -14.40 5.24 -11.18
CA LYS A 83 -15.56 4.73 -11.95
C LYS A 83 -15.77 5.51 -13.25
N GLU A 84 -15.69 6.83 -13.19
CA GLU A 84 -15.82 7.70 -14.37
C GLU A 84 -14.71 7.47 -15.40
N LYS A 85 -13.46 7.43 -14.93
CA LYS A 85 -12.28 7.40 -15.83
C LYS A 85 -11.90 6.00 -16.29
N ILE A 86 -12.05 4.97 -15.44
CA ILE A 86 -11.59 3.59 -15.72
C ILE A 86 -12.77 2.62 -15.89
N GLY A 87 -13.97 3.02 -15.46
CA GLY A 87 -15.20 2.20 -15.56
C GLY A 87 -15.47 1.30 -14.35
N ALA A 88 -14.59 1.29 -13.35
CA ALA A 88 -14.75 0.51 -12.13
C ALA A 88 -13.97 1.11 -10.97
N ASN A 89 -14.38 0.79 -9.72
CA ASN A 89 -13.52 1.04 -8.56
C ASN A 89 -12.39 -0.01 -8.50
N SER A 90 -11.26 0.37 -7.92
CA SER A 90 -10.18 -0.57 -7.64
C SER A 90 -10.52 -1.49 -6.46
N LYS A 91 -10.04 -2.73 -6.51
CA LYS A 91 -10.03 -3.64 -5.34
C LYS A 91 -8.86 -3.37 -4.40
N PHE A 92 -7.83 -2.67 -4.86
CA PHE A 92 -6.58 -2.41 -4.16
C PHE A 92 -6.52 -0.97 -3.68
N PHE A 93 -6.10 -0.78 -2.45
CA PHE A 93 -5.84 0.51 -1.85
C PHE A 93 -4.41 0.56 -1.30
N SER A 94 -3.73 1.69 -1.42
CA SER A 94 -2.49 1.97 -0.68
C SER A 94 -2.73 3.17 0.22
N TYR A 95 -2.40 3.02 1.52
CA TYR A 95 -2.51 4.15 2.45
C TYR A 95 -1.47 5.22 2.10
N PRO A 96 -1.87 6.51 1.97
CA PRO A 96 -0.90 7.60 1.85
C PRO A 96 0.14 7.53 2.99
N PHE A 97 1.40 7.67 2.63
CA PHE A 97 2.55 7.50 3.55
C PHE A 97 2.65 6.13 4.22
N GLY A 98 1.78 5.20 3.88
CA GLY A 98 1.69 3.86 4.48
C GLY A 98 1.06 3.84 5.87
N GLU A 99 0.46 4.95 6.32
CA GLU A 99 -0.06 5.12 7.68
C GLU A 99 -1.55 4.86 7.76
N TYR A 100 -1.96 4.13 8.81
CA TYR A 100 -3.35 3.72 9.04
C TYR A 100 -3.65 3.51 10.52
N SER A 101 -4.93 3.65 10.86
CA SER A 101 -5.51 3.30 12.16
C SER A 101 -6.52 2.17 12.01
N LEU A 102 -7.00 1.61 13.13
CA LEU A 102 -8.07 0.62 13.11
C LEU A 102 -9.36 1.20 12.51
N GLU A 103 -9.67 2.47 12.79
CA GLU A 103 -10.84 3.15 12.21
C GLU A 103 -10.68 3.38 10.70
N PHE A 104 -9.50 3.80 10.24
CA PHE A 104 -9.23 3.95 8.81
C PHE A 104 -9.39 2.60 8.07
N LYS A 105 -8.87 1.51 8.63
CA LYS A 105 -9.08 0.15 8.10
C LYS A 105 -10.57 -0.20 7.96
N LYS A 106 -11.41 0.14 8.95
CA LYS A 106 -12.87 -0.07 8.86
C LYS A 106 -13.50 0.73 7.72
N ILE A 107 -13.07 1.98 7.51
CA ILE A 107 -13.54 2.80 6.39
C ILE A 107 -13.19 2.13 5.06
N ILE A 108 -11.96 1.67 4.88
CA ILE A 108 -11.51 0.97 3.67
C ILE A 108 -12.35 -0.29 3.39
N ARG A 109 -12.64 -1.09 4.42
CA ARG A 109 -13.52 -2.26 4.31
C ARG A 109 -14.93 -1.89 3.87
N ASN A 110 -15.50 -0.84 4.47
CA ASN A 110 -16.87 -0.39 4.17
C ASN A 110 -17.01 0.22 2.78
N LEU A 111 -15.91 0.69 2.17
CA LEU A 111 -15.86 1.20 0.79
C LEU A 111 -15.54 0.11 -0.24
N ASP A 112 -15.63 -1.17 0.17
CA ASP A 112 -15.52 -2.37 -0.68
C ASP A 112 -14.14 -2.60 -1.32
N PHE A 113 -13.08 -2.00 -0.80
CA PHE A 113 -11.74 -2.43 -1.11
C PHE A 113 -11.50 -3.84 -0.55
N LYS A 114 -10.70 -4.65 -1.23
CA LYS A 114 -10.40 -6.04 -0.82
C LYS A 114 -9.02 -6.18 -0.19
N TYR A 115 -8.10 -5.32 -0.59
CA TYR A 115 -6.71 -5.34 -0.14
C TYR A 115 -6.23 -3.91 0.11
N ALA A 116 -5.53 -3.70 1.22
CA ALA A 116 -4.91 -2.42 1.53
C ALA A 116 -3.46 -2.60 1.99
N PHE A 117 -2.59 -1.72 1.51
CA PHE A 117 -1.14 -1.80 1.69
C PHE A 117 -0.62 -0.63 2.52
N GLY A 118 0.10 -0.97 3.59
CA GLY A 118 0.96 -0.02 4.31
C GLY A 118 2.32 0.14 3.63
N GLN A 119 3.29 0.70 4.37
CA GLN A 119 4.70 0.75 3.95
C GLN A 119 5.65 0.11 4.97
N HIS A 120 5.12 -0.57 5.98
CA HIS A 120 5.94 -1.35 6.88
C HIS A 120 6.54 -2.57 6.16
N SER A 121 7.81 -2.87 6.46
CA SER A 121 8.54 -3.96 5.82
C SER A 121 8.01 -5.32 6.22
N GLY A 122 7.83 -6.21 5.26
CA GLY A 122 7.41 -7.58 5.52
C GLY A 122 7.02 -8.35 4.27
N VAL A 123 6.88 -9.64 4.42
CA VAL A 123 6.42 -10.58 3.39
C VAL A 123 4.95 -10.89 3.62
N ILE A 124 4.18 -10.92 2.55
CA ILE A 124 2.75 -11.28 2.57
C ILE A 124 2.63 -12.80 2.60
N ASP A 125 1.82 -13.30 3.52
CA ASP A 125 1.39 -14.70 3.59
C ASP A 125 -0.09 -14.79 3.99
N GLU A 126 -0.61 -16.00 4.09
CA GLU A 126 -2.01 -16.30 4.41
C GLU A 126 -2.45 -15.85 5.81
N THR A 127 -1.52 -15.49 6.70
CA THR A 127 -1.83 -15.07 8.07
C THR A 127 -2.03 -13.55 8.21
N LYS A 128 -1.71 -12.77 7.17
CA LYS A 128 -1.76 -11.30 7.23
C LYS A 128 -3.18 -10.78 7.10
N ASP A 129 -3.48 -9.70 7.82
CA ASP A 129 -4.70 -8.93 7.59
C ASP A 129 -4.62 -8.27 6.22
N PHE A 130 -5.59 -8.58 5.34
CA PHE A 130 -5.63 -8.04 3.96
C PHE A 130 -5.78 -6.52 3.90
N TYR A 131 -6.06 -5.87 5.02
CA TYR A 131 -6.19 -4.42 5.11
C TYR A 131 -4.99 -3.73 5.76
N GLU A 132 -3.87 -4.47 5.95
CA GLU A 132 -2.59 -3.93 6.42
C GLU A 132 -1.41 -4.71 5.83
N LEU A 133 -1.46 -4.96 4.53
CA LEU A 133 -0.43 -5.73 3.85
C LEU A 133 0.92 -5.00 3.85
N PRO A 134 2.01 -5.68 4.23
CA PRO A 134 3.34 -5.08 4.23
C PRO A 134 3.92 -4.93 2.82
N ARG A 135 4.90 -4.05 2.68
CA ARG A 135 5.72 -3.88 1.46
C ARG A 135 7.14 -3.52 1.84
N PHE A 136 8.12 -3.94 1.06
CA PHE A 136 9.47 -3.42 1.19
C PHE A 136 9.63 -2.17 0.33
N PRO A 137 9.88 -0.98 0.91
CA PRO A 137 10.12 0.22 0.13
C PRO A 137 11.43 0.11 -0.66
N ILE A 138 11.37 0.42 -1.95
CA ILE A 138 12.50 0.49 -2.86
C ILE A 138 12.53 1.91 -3.45
N ASN A 139 13.57 2.66 -3.16
CA ASN A 139 13.80 4.02 -3.64
C ASN A 139 15.31 4.25 -3.80
N GLU A 140 15.74 5.47 -4.10
CA GLU A 140 17.14 5.81 -4.32
C GLU A 140 18.06 5.40 -3.15
N LYS A 141 17.58 5.54 -1.91
CA LYS A 141 18.31 5.15 -0.69
C LYS A 141 18.30 3.65 -0.44
N TYR A 142 17.24 2.97 -0.83
CA TYR A 142 16.97 1.56 -0.51
C TYR A 142 16.89 0.65 -1.74
N GLY A 143 17.33 1.13 -2.91
CA GLY A 143 17.25 0.44 -4.20
C GLY A 143 18.50 -0.33 -4.61
N GLU A 144 19.47 -0.52 -3.73
CA GLU A 144 20.69 -1.29 -4.03
C GLU A 144 20.35 -2.74 -4.42
N LEU A 145 20.99 -3.24 -5.49
CA LEU A 145 20.77 -4.58 -6.02
C LEU A 145 20.96 -5.67 -4.96
N LYS A 146 22.00 -5.57 -4.13
CA LYS A 146 22.27 -6.52 -3.05
C LYS A 146 21.13 -6.57 -2.02
N ARG A 147 20.54 -5.42 -1.69
CA ARG A 147 19.36 -5.35 -0.83
C ARG A 147 18.16 -6.01 -1.51
N PHE A 148 17.91 -5.70 -2.79
CA PHE A 148 16.82 -6.31 -3.55
C PHE A 148 16.94 -7.83 -3.60
N GLU A 149 18.13 -8.39 -3.88
CA GLU A 149 18.39 -9.83 -3.84
C GLU A 149 18.12 -10.47 -2.47
N THR A 150 18.35 -9.73 -1.38
CA THR A 150 17.99 -10.17 -0.03
C THR A 150 16.48 -10.19 0.16
N LEU A 151 15.79 -9.12 -0.25
CA LEU A 151 14.35 -8.97 -0.06
C LEU A 151 13.54 -10.03 -0.79
N ILE A 152 13.91 -10.37 -2.03
CA ILE A 152 13.22 -11.42 -2.81
C ILE A 152 13.38 -12.84 -2.25
N LYS A 153 14.34 -13.03 -1.33
CA LYS A 153 14.58 -14.31 -0.63
C LYS A 153 14.06 -14.32 0.80
N THR A 154 13.50 -13.20 1.26
CA THR A 154 12.99 -13.07 2.64
C THR A 154 11.74 -13.92 2.83
N LEU A 155 11.73 -14.70 3.89
CA LEU A 155 10.58 -15.53 4.27
C LEU A 155 9.62 -14.75 5.18
N PRO A 156 8.33 -15.11 5.21
CA PRO A 156 7.37 -14.52 6.14
C PRO A 156 7.78 -14.76 7.58
N PHE A 157 7.76 -13.71 8.39
CA PHE A 157 7.96 -13.82 9.83
C PHE A 157 6.62 -14.11 10.50
N LYS A 158 6.46 -15.34 10.98
CA LYS A 158 5.21 -15.81 11.61
C LYS A 158 5.20 -15.49 13.11
N TYR A 159 4.06 -15.02 13.58
CA TYR A 159 3.81 -14.78 15.01
C TYR A 159 2.32 -15.00 15.31
N GLU A 160 2.00 -15.33 16.56
CA GLU A 160 0.62 -15.54 16.98
C GLU A 160 -0.12 -14.21 17.16
N SER A 161 0.53 -13.24 17.81
CA SER A 161 -0.04 -11.89 17.99
C SER A 161 1.04 -10.84 18.24
N ILE A 162 0.70 -9.58 17.93
CA ILE A 162 1.49 -8.39 18.25
C ILE A 162 0.60 -7.34 18.89
N SER A 163 1.11 -6.64 19.89
CA SER A 163 0.42 -5.55 20.61
C SER A 163 1.33 -4.33 20.69
N PRO A 164 0.82 -3.11 20.54
CA PRO A 164 -0.58 -2.78 20.28
C PRO A 164 -1.02 -3.09 18.84
N ASN A 165 -2.32 -3.39 18.68
CA ASN A 165 -2.92 -3.54 17.34
C ASN A 165 -3.12 -2.17 16.67
N GLU A 166 -3.46 -1.13 17.47
CA GLU A 166 -3.56 0.23 16.95
C GLU A 166 -2.16 0.77 16.62
N LYS A 167 -2.00 1.26 15.39
CA LYS A 167 -0.74 1.83 14.89
C LYS A 167 -0.68 3.34 15.06
N TYR A 168 -1.84 4.00 15.15
CA TYR A 168 -1.96 5.42 15.44
C TYR A 168 -2.05 5.64 16.94
N LEU A 169 -0.95 6.06 17.55
CA LEU A 169 -0.81 6.14 18.99
C LEU A 169 -1.22 7.53 19.52
N SER A 170 -2.02 7.56 20.59
CA SER A 170 -2.25 8.79 21.32
C SER A 170 -1.01 9.22 22.10
N GLN A 171 -0.89 10.50 22.46
CA GLN A 171 0.22 11.01 23.25
C GLN A 171 0.38 10.28 24.61
N SER A 172 -0.71 9.84 25.21
CA SER A 172 -0.71 9.10 26.48
C SER A 172 -0.17 7.67 26.37
N ASN A 173 -0.14 7.11 25.17
CA ASN A 173 0.33 5.74 24.87
C ASN A 173 1.60 5.70 24.05
N ASN A 174 2.37 6.79 23.99
CA ASN A 174 3.62 6.89 23.28
C ASN A 174 4.78 7.22 24.22
N PRO A 175 5.84 6.37 24.34
CA PRO A 175 6.07 5.13 23.59
C PRO A 175 5.17 3.97 24.07
N PRO A 176 4.72 3.09 23.15
CA PRO A 176 3.89 1.96 23.49
C PRO A 176 4.72 0.82 24.09
N LYS A 177 4.09 0.00 24.93
CA LYS A 177 4.67 -1.29 25.31
C LYS A 177 4.41 -2.31 24.21
N VAL A 178 5.43 -2.63 23.43
CA VAL A 178 5.34 -3.65 22.37
C VAL A 178 5.46 -5.04 22.97
N LYS A 179 4.53 -5.94 22.57
CA LYS A 179 4.55 -7.35 22.94
C LYS A 179 4.30 -8.20 21.69
N VAL A 180 5.21 -9.12 21.41
CA VAL A 180 5.06 -10.13 20.35
C VAL A 180 4.90 -11.49 21.01
N LYS A 181 3.88 -12.25 20.60
CA LYS A 181 3.67 -13.62 21.01
C LYS A 181 3.94 -14.53 19.82
N PHE A 182 4.85 -15.47 19.99
CA PHE A 182 5.23 -16.43 18.95
C PHE A 182 4.48 -17.75 19.12
N TYR A 183 4.32 -18.49 18.02
CA TYR A 183 3.85 -19.87 18.07
C TYR A 183 4.83 -20.74 18.84
N LYS A 184 4.32 -21.76 19.55
CA LYS A 184 5.14 -22.63 20.41
C LYS A 184 6.14 -23.51 19.64
N ASP A 185 5.86 -23.78 18.38
CA ASP A 185 6.62 -24.66 17.48
C ASP A 185 7.57 -23.91 16.55
N MET A 186 7.78 -22.61 16.80
CA MET A 186 8.74 -21.84 16.01
C MET A 186 10.19 -22.25 16.39
N GLU A 187 10.84 -22.92 15.45
CA GLU A 187 12.27 -23.22 15.51
C GLU A 187 13.09 -21.98 15.09
N ASN A 188 14.27 -21.80 15.70
CA ASN A 188 15.29 -20.81 15.31
C ASN A 188 14.98 -19.31 15.56
N ILE A 189 14.23 -18.95 16.61
CA ILE A 189 14.15 -17.54 17.07
C ILE A 189 15.34 -17.19 17.99
N ASN A 190 16.53 -17.56 17.61
CA ASN A 190 17.73 -17.36 18.45
C ASN A 190 18.29 -15.94 18.37
N GLN A 191 17.89 -15.15 17.38
CA GLN A 191 18.37 -13.77 17.18
C GLN A 191 17.23 -12.92 16.65
N ILE A 192 16.62 -12.11 17.52
CA ILE A 192 15.72 -11.03 17.14
C ILE A 192 16.45 -9.73 17.43
N ASN A 193 16.72 -8.94 16.38
CA ASN A 193 17.23 -7.59 16.48
C ASN A 193 16.07 -6.60 16.39
N CYS A 194 15.99 -5.66 17.31
CA CYS A 194 15.06 -4.54 17.30
C CYS A 194 15.79 -3.25 16.90
#